data_ca7283a5bf339e7f2b871d0c1ce97970
#
_entry.id   ca7283a5bf339e7f2b871d0c1ce97970
#
_cell.length_a   1.000
_cell.length_b   1.000
_cell.length_c   1.000
_cell.angle_alpha   90.00
_cell.angle_beta   90.00
_cell.angle_gamma   90.00
#
_symmetry.space_group_name_H-M   'P 1'
#
loop_
_entity.id
_entity.type
_entity.pdbx_description
1 polymer ?
#
loop_
_entity_poly.entity_id
_entity_poly.type
_entity_poly.pdbx_seq_one_letter_code
_entity_poly.pdbx_strand_id
1 'polypeptide(L)'
;MSAAVLRLAVRVARGLLRDFLPLLVGLLVATLSSGAYAGDEDCGGDGPAFASLYQRDDLFRQALADAENASVSPRRLSGVTVPHHLLAGHLIAEGIKAVSGVRYKRAVVLFPDHFRDTETMFATTRRDFDTVFGRLAIDGEAVAGLLARGGEVIDARSCLFGRDHGLQAILPFLRHFLPGVRVVPVAVSIASRRRDWERLAAALGPLADADTLIVQSTDFSHYLPHHAARRHDQQTLNLIAAGTFDQIARLRQPEHVDSLGALYVQLKLQREVHGAAALVVANENSQQYDPLPADETTSYMVVLFGPIPQDEPAPARRGTRHLYLGGDTSFGRAMMKALLDERASARIETEILQRTEGRPLVVNLEGVVLPNLPEGLGHMTLAMPQDLTLAWLKRLNVAAVSLANNHARDLGEGGLAETRRALETAGIVALGQGELAVIEDVELVALTDLDVNGSYRNDLITPDVLARLSGRPAERPLVALVHWGREYATDPGARERYLADELSRRGVAGLFGGHSHAASPAMQALAGGDTLHLYSLGNFLFDQGADKASGALVELTAFDQGTVFARLMPLPNLFELARAEAGAQQDGKSSSDR
;
A
#
# COMPACT_ATOMS: atom_id res chain seq x y z
N MET A 1 -30.69 51.51 22.16
CA MET A 1 -30.35 50.20 21.50
C MET A 1 -29.71 49.31 22.54
N SER A 2 -30.28 48.13 22.80
CA SER A 2 -29.77 47.24 23.85
C SER A 2 -28.51 46.50 23.38
N ALA A 3 -27.64 46.18 24.31
CA ALA A 3 -26.40 45.44 24.05
C ALA A 3 -26.61 44.08 23.31
N ALA A 4 -27.83 43.57 23.30
CA ALA A 4 -28.24 42.37 22.57
C ALA A 4 -28.34 42.62 21.05
N VAL A 5 -28.86 43.79 20.63
CA VAL A 5 -28.99 44.16 19.22
C VAL A 5 -27.60 44.41 18.59
N LEU A 6 -26.69 45.01 19.37
CA LEU A 6 -25.32 45.25 18.91
C LEU A 6 -24.54 43.91 18.74
N ARG A 7 -24.74 42.92 19.64
CA ARG A 7 -24.11 41.59 19.53
C ARG A 7 -24.67 40.78 18.38
N LEU A 8 -25.96 40.92 18.05
CA LEU A 8 -26.57 40.27 16.90
C LEU A 8 -26.06 40.88 15.59
N ALA A 9 -25.96 42.20 15.50
CA ALA A 9 -25.41 42.88 14.32
C ALA A 9 -23.94 42.52 14.06
N VAL A 10 -23.13 42.42 15.11
CA VAL A 10 -21.72 42.00 15.00
C VAL A 10 -21.59 40.52 14.59
N ARG A 11 -22.49 39.65 15.05
CA ARG A 11 -22.51 38.23 14.59
C ARG A 11 -22.93 38.10 13.14
N VAL A 12 -23.96 38.84 12.71
CA VAL A 12 -24.40 38.83 11.30
C VAL A 12 -23.33 39.42 10.38
N ALA A 13 -22.68 40.51 10.78
CA ALA A 13 -21.59 41.13 10.02
C ALA A 13 -20.36 40.19 9.92
N ARG A 14 -20.02 39.45 10.99
CA ARG A 14 -18.95 38.45 10.96
C ARG A 14 -19.31 37.22 10.12
N GLY A 15 -20.57 36.79 10.10
CA GLY A 15 -21.05 35.72 9.22
C GLY A 15 -20.93 36.12 7.75
N LEU A 16 -21.45 37.30 7.39
CA LEU A 16 -21.37 37.82 6.03
C LEU A 16 -19.93 38.07 5.55
N LEU A 17 -19.03 38.55 6.41
CA LEU A 17 -17.61 38.66 6.05
C LEU A 17 -16.94 37.31 5.87
N ARG A 18 -17.33 36.29 6.64
CA ARG A 18 -16.76 34.95 6.55
C ARG A 18 -17.19 34.22 5.28
N ASP A 19 -18.45 34.43 4.84
CA ASP A 19 -19.01 33.73 3.67
C ASP A 19 -18.69 34.45 2.33
N PHE A 20 -18.41 35.77 2.37
CA PHE A 20 -18.09 36.54 1.15
C PHE A 20 -16.60 36.87 0.97
N LEU A 21 -15.78 36.78 2.01
CA LEU A 21 -14.33 37.02 1.89
C LEU A 21 -13.60 36.01 0.99
N PRO A 22 -13.90 34.69 1.03
CA PRO A 22 -13.34 33.74 0.08
C PRO A 22 -13.78 34.01 -1.37
N LEU A 23 -15.06 34.45 -1.57
CA LEU A 23 -15.56 34.83 -2.90
C LEU A 23 -14.90 36.12 -3.41
N LEU A 24 -14.68 37.09 -2.55
CA LEU A 24 -14.01 38.37 -2.91
C LEU A 24 -12.50 38.16 -3.15
N VAL A 25 -11.83 37.29 -2.39
CA VAL A 25 -10.42 36.97 -2.61
C VAL A 25 -10.29 36.10 -3.88
N GLY A 26 -11.21 35.18 -4.12
CA GLY A 26 -11.26 34.42 -5.37
C GLY A 26 -11.54 35.33 -6.59
N LEU A 27 -12.43 36.33 -6.47
CA LEU A 27 -12.70 37.30 -7.52
C LEU A 27 -11.53 38.27 -7.72
N LEU A 28 -10.86 38.69 -6.66
CA LEU A 28 -9.69 39.60 -6.74
C LEU A 28 -8.46 38.89 -7.32
N VAL A 29 -8.25 37.62 -7.01
CA VAL A 29 -7.21 36.80 -7.63
C VAL A 29 -7.57 36.53 -9.11
N ALA A 30 -8.83 36.31 -9.43
CA ALA A 30 -9.29 36.15 -10.81
C ALA A 30 -9.18 37.45 -11.63
N THR A 31 -9.33 38.63 -11.00
CA THR A 31 -9.21 39.94 -11.70
C THR A 31 -7.77 40.43 -11.82
N LEU A 32 -6.85 39.96 -10.99
CA LEU A 32 -5.42 40.30 -11.09
C LEU A 32 -4.66 39.35 -12.03
N SER A 33 -5.22 38.22 -12.40
CA SER A 33 -4.69 37.29 -13.39
C SER A 33 -5.28 37.45 -14.79
N SER A 34 -6.21 38.40 -15.00
CA SER A 34 -6.67 38.78 -16.34
C SER A 34 -5.67 39.73 -17.03
N GLY A 35 -4.39 39.37 -17.04
CA GLY A 35 -3.49 39.73 -18.11
C GLY A 35 -4.08 39.14 -19.39
N ALA A 36 -4.51 40.00 -20.28
CA ALA A 36 -5.16 39.68 -21.55
C ALA A 36 -4.46 38.49 -22.23
N TYR A 37 -5.05 37.29 -22.18
CA TYR A 37 -4.83 36.30 -23.22
C TYR A 37 -5.63 36.80 -24.42
N ALA A 38 -4.92 37.53 -25.28
CA ALA A 38 -5.41 37.94 -26.59
C ALA A 38 -5.55 36.71 -27.47
N GLY A 39 -6.75 36.52 -27.99
CA GLY A 39 -7.04 35.84 -29.28
C GLY A 39 -6.60 34.39 -29.41
N ASP A 40 -7.42 33.56 -30.03
CA ASP A 40 -7.16 32.25 -30.62
C ASP A 40 -5.67 31.94 -30.88
N GLU A 41 -4.87 31.63 -29.82
CA GLU A 41 -3.57 31.02 -30.00
C GLU A 41 -3.81 29.56 -30.37
N ASP A 42 -3.61 29.25 -31.65
CA ASP A 42 -3.49 27.86 -32.09
C ASP A 42 -2.30 27.22 -31.35
N CYS A 43 -2.59 26.44 -30.30
CA CYS A 43 -1.57 25.70 -29.54
C CYS A 43 -1.20 24.36 -30.23
N GLY A 44 -1.78 24.10 -31.40
CA GLY A 44 -1.39 23.00 -32.27
C GLY A 44 -0.07 23.31 -33.02
N GLY A 45 0.63 22.25 -33.42
CA GLY A 45 1.85 22.37 -34.22
C GLY A 45 3.14 22.63 -33.41
N ASP A 46 4.20 23.00 -34.12
CA ASP A 46 5.56 23.18 -33.60
C ASP A 46 5.81 24.63 -33.11
N GLY A 47 4.89 25.17 -32.31
CA GLY A 47 5.01 26.52 -31.73
C GLY A 47 6.16 26.66 -30.72
N PRO A 48 6.39 27.87 -30.16
CA PRO A 48 7.37 28.06 -29.10
C PRO A 48 7.04 27.19 -27.89
N ALA A 49 8.05 26.91 -27.05
CA ALA A 49 7.85 26.17 -25.82
C ALA A 49 6.79 26.84 -24.91
N PHE A 50 6.02 26.05 -24.22
CA PHE A 50 5.14 26.59 -23.17
C PHE A 50 5.98 27.21 -22.08
N ALA A 51 5.66 28.44 -21.69
CA ALA A 51 6.31 29.12 -20.58
C ALA A 51 6.01 28.37 -19.26
N SER A 52 6.96 28.45 -18.33
CA SER A 52 6.74 27.92 -16.97
C SER A 52 5.56 28.62 -16.29
N LEU A 53 4.61 27.84 -15.77
CA LEU A 53 3.54 28.36 -14.92
C LEU A 53 4.10 29.01 -13.63
N TYR A 54 5.21 28.45 -13.13
CA TYR A 54 5.88 28.91 -11.91
C TYR A 54 7.06 29.81 -12.25
N GLN A 55 7.08 31.01 -11.65
CA GLN A 55 8.15 32.01 -11.87
C GLN A 55 9.24 31.94 -10.80
N ARG A 56 8.96 31.32 -9.66
CA ARG A 56 9.85 31.21 -8.50
C ARG A 56 10.32 29.77 -8.33
N ASP A 57 11.58 29.57 -8.05
CA ASP A 57 12.18 28.26 -7.86
C ASP A 57 12.32 27.84 -6.39
N ASP A 58 12.04 28.75 -5.44
CA ASP A 58 12.20 28.53 -4.01
C ASP A 58 11.35 27.36 -3.47
N LEU A 59 10.09 27.24 -3.90
CA LEU A 59 9.22 26.11 -3.51
C LEU A 59 9.80 24.77 -3.98
N PHE A 60 10.32 24.73 -5.19
CA PHE A 60 10.95 23.52 -5.74
C PHE A 60 12.27 23.21 -5.05
N ARG A 61 13.10 24.22 -4.75
CA ARG A 61 14.37 24.04 -4.00
C ARG A 61 14.12 23.54 -2.59
N GLN A 62 13.07 24.05 -1.91
CA GLN A 62 12.70 23.54 -0.60
C GLN A 62 12.30 22.07 -0.69
N ALA A 63 11.42 21.69 -1.61
CA ALA A 63 11.01 20.30 -1.83
C ALA A 63 12.20 19.37 -2.15
N LEU A 64 13.18 19.84 -2.94
CA LEU A 64 14.40 19.09 -3.21
C LEU A 64 15.27 18.90 -1.96
N ALA A 65 15.37 19.93 -1.10
CA ALA A 65 16.10 19.84 0.17
C ALA A 65 15.41 18.87 1.15
N ASP A 66 14.08 18.94 1.26
CA ASP A 66 13.30 18.03 2.10
C ASP A 66 13.44 16.56 1.65
N ALA A 67 13.63 16.33 0.35
CA ALA A 67 13.86 15.01 -0.24
C ALA A 67 15.34 14.61 -0.32
N GLU A 68 16.28 15.37 0.28
CA GLU A 68 17.74 15.11 0.13
C GLU A 68 18.12 13.69 0.54
N ASN A 69 17.51 13.17 1.60
CA ASN A 69 17.79 11.83 2.15
C ASN A 69 16.88 10.73 1.58
N ALA A 70 16.03 11.03 0.60
CA ALA A 70 15.17 10.03 -0.01
C ALA A 70 15.99 9.01 -0.82
N SER A 71 15.59 7.76 -0.73
CA SER A 71 16.28 6.64 -1.37
C SER A 71 16.13 6.68 -2.89
N VAL A 72 17.19 6.30 -3.59
CA VAL A 72 17.19 6.05 -5.04
C VAL A 72 17.12 4.54 -5.25
N SER A 73 16.21 4.07 -6.10
CA SER A 73 16.14 2.64 -6.41
C SER A 73 17.40 2.21 -7.17
N PRO A 74 18.09 1.14 -6.74
CA PRO A 74 19.19 0.57 -7.50
C PRO A 74 18.71 -0.17 -8.76
N ARG A 75 17.41 -0.45 -8.86
CA ARG A 75 16.79 -1.16 -9.98
C ARG A 75 16.09 -0.19 -10.91
N ARG A 76 16.01 -0.56 -12.20
CA ARG A 76 15.20 0.16 -13.17
C ARG A 76 13.72 -0.03 -12.84
N LEU A 77 13.05 1.05 -12.46
CA LEU A 77 11.60 1.08 -12.27
C LEU A 77 10.92 1.41 -13.60
N SER A 78 9.74 0.86 -13.84
CA SER A 78 8.96 1.11 -15.05
C SER A 78 7.98 2.29 -14.90
N GLY A 79 7.67 2.68 -13.67
CA GLY A 79 6.77 3.80 -13.42
C GLY A 79 6.81 4.34 -12.02
N VAL A 80 6.17 5.52 -11.88
CA VAL A 80 5.95 6.19 -10.61
C VAL A 80 4.63 6.96 -10.66
N THR A 81 3.89 6.96 -9.55
CA THR A 81 2.79 7.88 -9.27
C THR A 81 3.26 8.87 -8.23
N VAL A 82 3.05 10.16 -8.49
CA VAL A 82 3.39 11.28 -7.59
C VAL A 82 2.24 12.28 -7.53
N PRO A 83 2.05 13.00 -6.42
CA PRO A 83 1.11 14.13 -6.38
C PRO A 83 1.57 15.27 -7.31
N HIS A 84 0.69 16.26 -7.49
CA HIS A 84 1.03 17.49 -8.19
C HIS A 84 0.73 18.76 -7.38
N HIS A 85 0.16 18.64 -6.21
CA HIS A 85 -0.03 19.74 -5.30
C HIS A 85 1.29 20.08 -4.60
N LEU A 86 1.83 21.30 -4.83
CA LEU A 86 3.14 21.69 -4.31
C LEU A 86 3.20 21.80 -2.77
N LEU A 87 2.07 21.77 -2.07
CA LEU A 87 2.05 21.58 -0.62
C LEU A 87 2.77 20.27 -0.22
N ALA A 88 2.61 19.23 -1.04
CA ALA A 88 3.31 17.94 -0.91
C ALA A 88 4.52 17.84 -1.86
N GLY A 89 5.20 18.96 -2.14
CA GLY A 89 6.30 19.03 -3.10
C GLY A 89 7.45 18.07 -2.80
N HIS A 90 7.73 17.80 -1.51
CA HIS A 90 8.74 16.81 -1.11
C HIS A 90 8.38 15.39 -1.58
N LEU A 91 7.09 15.00 -1.60
CA LEU A 91 6.65 13.70 -2.13
C LEU A 91 6.87 13.61 -3.64
N ILE A 92 6.65 14.71 -4.38
CA ILE A 92 6.96 14.77 -5.81
C ILE A 92 8.46 14.55 -6.01
N ALA A 93 9.29 15.28 -5.24
CA ALA A 93 10.74 15.15 -5.30
C ALA A 93 11.22 13.74 -4.93
N GLU A 94 10.71 13.15 -3.84
CA GLU A 94 11.04 11.80 -3.40
C GLU A 94 10.70 10.74 -4.47
N GLY A 95 9.50 10.80 -5.05
CA GLY A 95 9.04 9.85 -6.06
C GLY A 95 9.87 9.93 -7.35
N ILE A 96 10.15 11.14 -7.86
CA ILE A 96 10.96 11.29 -9.08
C ILE A 96 12.43 10.97 -8.79
N LYS A 97 12.96 11.30 -7.59
CA LYS A 97 14.29 10.88 -7.18
C LYS A 97 14.44 9.37 -7.10
N ALA A 98 13.43 8.67 -6.58
CA ALA A 98 13.47 7.21 -6.45
C ALA A 98 13.71 6.51 -7.79
N VAL A 99 13.24 7.06 -8.91
CA VAL A 99 13.41 6.51 -10.26
C VAL A 99 14.68 7.00 -10.95
N SER A 100 15.45 7.93 -10.38
CA SER A 100 16.57 8.59 -11.03
C SER A 100 17.88 7.78 -11.10
N GLY A 101 17.92 6.59 -10.47
CA GLY A 101 19.11 5.73 -10.44
C GLY A 101 19.56 5.19 -11.81
N VAL A 102 18.70 5.29 -12.82
CA VAL A 102 19.00 4.85 -14.19
C VAL A 102 18.56 5.90 -15.20
N ARG A 103 19.09 5.82 -16.41
CA ARG A 103 18.70 6.73 -17.50
C ARG A 103 17.46 6.22 -18.23
N TYR A 104 16.52 7.11 -18.52
CA TYR A 104 15.39 6.88 -19.39
C TYR A 104 15.51 7.73 -20.66
N LYS A 105 15.09 7.19 -21.79
CA LYS A 105 14.99 7.92 -23.06
C LYS A 105 13.82 8.88 -23.02
N ARG A 106 12.67 8.41 -22.47
CA ARG A 106 11.44 9.20 -22.37
C ARG A 106 10.70 8.98 -21.07
N ALA A 107 9.85 9.96 -20.73
CA ALA A 107 8.83 9.85 -19.70
C ALA A 107 7.45 10.12 -20.31
N VAL A 108 6.55 9.15 -20.26
CA VAL A 108 5.12 9.36 -20.53
C VAL A 108 4.51 9.91 -19.26
N VAL A 109 3.89 11.09 -19.35
CA VAL A 109 3.31 11.78 -18.18
C VAL A 109 1.80 11.79 -18.31
N LEU A 110 1.12 11.00 -17.48
CA LEU A 110 -0.34 10.93 -17.39
C LEU A 110 -0.81 11.91 -16.31
N PHE A 111 -1.73 12.82 -16.63
CA PHE A 111 -2.25 13.80 -15.67
C PHE A 111 -3.71 14.16 -15.99
N PRO A 112 -4.53 14.64 -15.00
CA PRO A 112 -5.89 15.06 -15.24
C PRO A 112 -5.96 16.32 -16.11
N ASP A 113 -7.03 16.48 -16.91
CA ASP A 113 -7.44 17.75 -17.48
C ASP A 113 -8.33 18.50 -16.46
N HIS A 114 -7.72 19.32 -15.62
CA HIS A 114 -8.42 20.08 -14.57
C HIS A 114 -9.38 21.14 -15.13
N PHE A 115 -9.12 21.64 -16.33
CA PHE A 115 -9.88 22.75 -16.91
C PHE A 115 -10.96 22.30 -17.89
N ARG A 116 -11.03 21.00 -18.22
CA ARG A 116 -11.92 20.42 -19.23
C ARG A 116 -11.71 21.06 -20.60
N ASP A 117 -10.45 21.31 -20.93
CA ASP A 117 -10.04 21.99 -22.15
C ASP A 117 -9.73 21.05 -23.31
N THR A 118 -9.77 19.75 -23.08
CA THR A 118 -9.59 18.77 -24.16
C THR A 118 -10.85 18.70 -25.00
N GLU A 119 -10.71 18.88 -26.32
CA GLU A 119 -11.81 18.66 -27.28
C GLU A 119 -12.12 17.17 -27.42
N THR A 120 -11.15 16.32 -27.21
CA THR A 120 -11.24 14.86 -27.26
C THR A 120 -11.10 14.24 -25.85
N MET A 121 -11.10 12.91 -25.74
CA MET A 121 -10.95 12.25 -24.43
C MET A 121 -9.55 12.39 -23.86
N PHE A 122 -8.54 12.64 -24.73
CA PHE A 122 -7.14 12.79 -24.33
C PHE A 122 -6.48 13.87 -25.17
N ALA A 123 -5.51 14.57 -24.60
CA ALA A 123 -4.68 15.51 -25.35
C ALA A 123 -3.20 15.26 -25.12
N THR A 124 -2.39 15.59 -26.13
CA THR A 124 -0.93 15.65 -26.05
C THR A 124 -0.44 16.94 -26.69
N THR A 125 0.86 17.19 -26.76
CA THR A 125 1.43 18.36 -27.43
C THR A 125 2.75 18.04 -28.11
N ARG A 126 3.12 18.86 -29.11
CA ARG A 126 4.41 18.82 -29.82
C ARG A 126 5.38 19.89 -29.33
N ARG A 127 4.93 20.77 -28.43
CA ARG A 127 5.71 21.92 -27.96
C ARG A 127 6.47 21.57 -26.70
N ASP A 128 7.73 21.99 -26.62
CA ASP A 128 8.60 21.87 -25.43
C ASP A 128 8.05 22.68 -24.24
N PHE A 129 8.68 22.50 -23.08
CA PHE A 129 8.34 23.24 -21.87
C PHE A 129 9.55 23.97 -21.32
N ASP A 130 9.39 25.23 -20.96
CA ASP A 130 10.32 25.94 -20.09
C ASP A 130 9.95 25.69 -18.63
N THR A 131 10.92 25.40 -17.78
CA THR A 131 10.74 25.19 -16.34
C THR A 131 11.70 26.10 -15.58
N VAL A 132 11.50 26.27 -14.27
CA VAL A 132 12.42 27.02 -13.39
C VAL A 132 13.85 26.46 -13.37
N PHE A 133 14.04 25.21 -13.83
CA PHE A 133 15.35 24.55 -13.94
C PHE A 133 15.82 24.36 -15.39
N GLY A 134 15.20 25.05 -16.34
CA GLY A 134 15.55 25.01 -17.75
C GLY A 134 14.57 24.22 -18.61
N ARG A 135 14.90 24.10 -19.89
CA ARG A 135 14.00 23.49 -20.89
C ARG A 135 13.93 21.99 -20.76
N LEU A 136 12.73 21.45 -20.90
CA LEU A 136 12.40 20.03 -21.00
C LEU A 136 11.78 19.77 -22.38
N ALA A 137 12.43 18.90 -23.15
CA ALA A 137 12.07 18.66 -24.55
C ALA A 137 10.99 17.56 -24.68
N ILE A 138 10.15 17.70 -25.68
CA ILE A 138 9.17 16.68 -26.11
C ILE A 138 9.89 15.57 -26.91
N ASP A 139 9.40 14.33 -26.78
CA ASP A 139 9.71 13.24 -27.71
C ASP A 139 8.74 13.31 -28.91
N GLY A 140 9.06 14.16 -29.88
CA GLY A 140 8.18 14.44 -31.03
C GLY A 140 7.85 13.20 -31.87
N GLU A 141 8.77 12.23 -31.99
CA GLU A 141 8.55 10.97 -32.69
C GLU A 141 7.51 10.11 -31.93
N ALA A 142 7.67 10.00 -30.61
CA ALA A 142 6.75 9.27 -29.76
C ALA A 142 5.34 9.90 -29.76
N VAL A 143 5.26 11.24 -29.70
CA VAL A 143 3.99 11.98 -29.82
C VAL A 143 3.32 11.74 -31.16
N ALA A 144 4.06 11.81 -32.27
CA ALA A 144 3.51 11.52 -33.60
C ALA A 144 2.97 10.08 -33.69
N GLY A 145 3.70 9.11 -33.16
CA GLY A 145 3.28 7.73 -33.08
C GLY A 145 2.04 7.53 -32.19
N LEU A 146 1.94 8.25 -31.08
CA LEU A 146 0.77 8.22 -30.19
C LEU A 146 -0.47 8.77 -30.90
N LEU A 147 -0.38 9.91 -31.57
CA LEU A 147 -1.48 10.51 -32.34
C LEU A 147 -1.96 9.58 -33.45
N ALA A 148 -1.03 8.95 -34.19
CA ALA A 148 -1.37 8.01 -35.24
C ALA A 148 -2.14 6.78 -34.72
N ARG A 149 -1.81 6.25 -33.55
CA ARG A 149 -2.49 5.10 -32.94
C ARG A 149 -3.77 5.48 -32.20
N GLY A 150 -3.79 6.67 -31.57
CA GLY A 150 -4.94 7.15 -30.81
C GLY A 150 -6.10 7.60 -31.70
N GLY A 151 -5.83 8.00 -32.94
CA GLY A 151 -6.85 8.45 -33.89
C GLY A 151 -7.67 9.61 -33.31
N GLU A 152 -8.99 9.53 -33.46
CA GLU A 152 -9.92 10.61 -33.05
C GLU A 152 -10.05 10.83 -31.53
N VAL A 153 -9.48 9.96 -30.69
CA VAL A 153 -9.60 10.10 -29.23
C VAL A 153 -8.46 10.90 -28.58
N ILE A 154 -7.40 11.22 -29.35
CA ILE A 154 -6.24 12.00 -28.89
C ILE A 154 -5.96 13.11 -29.88
N ASP A 155 -5.88 14.35 -29.43
CA ASP A 155 -5.45 15.49 -30.23
C ASP A 155 -4.20 16.19 -29.64
N ALA A 156 -3.66 17.17 -30.39
CA ALA A 156 -2.48 17.93 -29.99
C ALA A 156 -2.67 19.45 -30.10
N ARG A 157 -3.90 19.94 -29.98
CA ARG A 157 -4.24 21.35 -30.20
C ARG A 157 -4.51 22.15 -28.92
N SER A 158 -4.69 21.48 -27.80
CA SER A 158 -5.08 22.14 -26.55
C SER A 158 -3.98 23.02 -25.95
N CYS A 159 -4.35 24.20 -25.49
CA CYS A 159 -3.50 25.14 -24.76
C CYS A 159 -3.39 24.81 -23.25
N LEU A 160 -4.07 23.78 -22.75
CA LEU A 160 -4.05 23.39 -21.33
C LEU A 160 -2.63 23.15 -20.79
N PHE A 161 -1.71 22.68 -21.64
CA PHE A 161 -0.33 22.33 -21.26
C PHE A 161 0.48 23.50 -20.70
N GLY A 162 0.12 24.74 -21.02
CA GLY A 162 0.76 25.94 -20.47
C GLY A 162 0.24 26.36 -19.09
N ARG A 163 -0.92 25.82 -18.66
CA ARG A 163 -1.60 26.29 -17.44
C ARG A 163 -2.02 25.18 -16.46
N ASP A 164 -2.04 23.93 -16.88
CA ASP A 164 -2.46 22.85 -16.02
C ASP A 164 -1.36 22.49 -15.01
N HIS A 165 -1.68 22.71 -13.72
CA HIS A 165 -0.76 22.44 -12.63
C HIS A 165 -0.45 20.95 -12.46
N GLY A 166 -1.37 20.06 -12.86
CA GLY A 166 -1.15 18.61 -12.85
C GLY A 166 0.07 18.19 -13.67
N LEU A 167 0.41 18.94 -14.72
CA LEU A 167 1.63 18.75 -15.48
C LEU A 167 2.75 19.69 -15.00
N GLN A 168 2.47 20.98 -14.95
CA GLN A 168 3.48 22.01 -14.74
C GLN A 168 4.23 21.89 -13.39
N ALA A 169 3.56 21.35 -12.35
CA ALA A 169 4.18 21.17 -11.03
C ALA A 169 5.26 20.09 -11.02
N ILE A 170 5.16 19.05 -11.85
CA ILE A 170 6.13 17.94 -11.84
C ILE A 170 7.28 18.12 -12.83
N LEU A 171 7.12 18.95 -13.87
CA LEU A 171 8.14 19.14 -14.91
C LEU A 171 9.49 19.63 -14.35
N PRO A 172 9.56 20.57 -13.37
CA PRO A 172 10.83 20.99 -12.77
C PRO A 172 11.59 19.82 -12.11
N PHE A 173 10.87 18.91 -11.42
CA PHE A 173 11.49 17.74 -10.80
C PHE A 173 12.00 16.74 -11.84
N LEU A 174 11.25 16.51 -12.92
CA LEU A 174 11.72 15.69 -14.04
C LEU A 174 12.97 16.28 -14.67
N ARG A 175 13.00 17.60 -14.88
CA ARG A 175 14.17 18.30 -15.43
C ARG A 175 15.38 18.21 -14.51
N HIS A 176 15.18 18.28 -13.21
CA HIS A 176 16.25 18.21 -12.22
C HIS A 176 16.84 16.79 -12.09
N PHE A 177 16.00 15.79 -11.84
CA PHE A 177 16.45 14.43 -11.55
C PHE A 177 16.73 13.58 -12.80
N LEU A 178 16.08 13.90 -13.94
CA LEU A 178 16.20 13.16 -15.20
C LEU A 178 16.59 14.10 -16.36
N PRO A 179 17.76 14.76 -16.30
CA PRO A 179 18.10 15.90 -17.17
C PRO A 179 18.15 15.58 -18.67
N GLY A 180 18.24 14.32 -19.05
CA GLY A 180 18.27 13.88 -20.46
C GLY A 180 16.96 13.29 -20.97
N VAL A 181 15.92 13.23 -20.14
CA VAL A 181 14.64 12.62 -20.51
C VAL A 181 13.87 13.54 -21.46
N ARG A 182 13.17 12.94 -22.46
CA ARG A 182 12.16 13.63 -23.27
C ARG A 182 10.78 13.26 -22.76
N VAL A 183 9.83 14.19 -22.79
CA VAL A 183 8.48 13.94 -22.26
C VAL A 183 7.46 13.68 -23.37
N VAL A 184 6.46 12.84 -23.04
CA VAL A 184 5.24 12.61 -23.80
C VAL A 184 4.09 12.88 -22.83
N PRO A 185 3.60 14.12 -22.72
CA PRO A 185 2.52 14.45 -21.81
C PRO A 185 1.19 14.01 -22.39
N VAL A 186 0.34 13.45 -21.54
CA VAL A 186 -1.02 13.00 -21.92
C VAL A 186 -2.01 13.47 -20.87
N ALA A 187 -2.78 14.47 -21.22
CA ALA A 187 -3.92 14.93 -20.43
C ALA A 187 -5.08 13.95 -20.57
N VAL A 188 -5.68 13.58 -19.46
CA VAL A 188 -6.80 12.62 -19.38
C VAL A 188 -8.05 13.35 -18.95
N SER A 189 -9.03 13.47 -19.87
CA SER A 189 -10.31 14.09 -19.57
C SER A 189 -11.05 13.35 -18.47
N ILE A 190 -11.60 14.09 -17.50
CA ILE A 190 -12.48 13.53 -16.46
C ILE A 190 -13.78 12.95 -17.02
N ALA A 191 -14.16 13.31 -18.25
CA ALA A 191 -15.32 12.76 -18.95
C ALA A 191 -15.04 11.39 -19.57
N SER A 192 -13.75 11.00 -19.71
CA SER A 192 -13.36 9.70 -20.26
C SER A 192 -13.87 8.54 -19.42
N ARG A 193 -14.08 7.40 -20.03
CA ARG A 193 -14.63 6.19 -19.42
C ARG A 193 -13.70 5.00 -19.69
N ARG A 194 -13.92 3.89 -19.01
CA ARG A 194 -13.12 2.67 -19.12
C ARG A 194 -12.80 2.29 -20.58
N ARG A 195 -13.76 2.37 -21.51
CA ARG A 195 -13.53 2.08 -22.93
C ARG A 195 -12.47 3.00 -23.55
N ASP A 196 -12.45 4.26 -23.15
CA ASP A 196 -11.48 5.23 -23.65
C ASP A 196 -10.11 4.96 -23.03
N TRP A 197 -10.05 4.64 -21.72
CA TRP A 197 -8.82 4.27 -21.02
C TRP A 197 -8.16 3.02 -21.62
N GLU A 198 -8.97 2.01 -22.01
CA GLU A 198 -8.48 0.81 -22.71
C GLU A 198 -7.84 1.18 -24.06
N ARG A 199 -8.44 2.11 -24.80
CA ARG A 199 -7.88 2.62 -26.08
C ARG A 199 -6.58 3.39 -25.84
N LEU A 200 -6.53 4.26 -24.82
CA LEU A 200 -5.31 4.99 -24.46
C LEU A 200 -4.20 4.03 -24.07
N ALA A 201 -4.48 3.05 -23.21
CA ALA A 201 -3.49 2.04 -22.81
C ALA A 201 -2.96 1.26 -24.04
N ALA A 202 -3.82 0.86 -24.97
CA ALA A 202 -3.43 0.19 -26.21
C ALA A 202 -2.55 1.09 -27.11
N ALA A 203 -2.85 2.40 -27.19
CA ALA A 203 -2.06 3.36 -27.97
C ALA A 203 -0.68 3.65 -27.35
N LEU A 204 -0.58 3.62 -26.00
CA LEU A 204 0.65 3.84 -25.24
C LEU A 204 1.52 2.58 -25.15
N GLY A 205 0.93 1.37 -25.16
CA GLY A 205 1.66 0.11 -25.01
C GLY A 205 2.95 0.02 -25.84
N PRO A 206 2.95 0.34 -27.15
CA PRO A 206 4.17 0.34 -27.97
C PRO A 206 5.24 1.38 -27.56
N LEU A 207 4.89 2.39 -26.76
CA LEU A 207 5.82 3.37 -26.21
C LEU A 207 6.37 2.96 -24.85
N ALA A 208 5.70 2.05 -24.16
CA ALA A 208 6.07 1.56 -22.82
C ALA A 208 7.19 0.50 -22.91
N ASP A 209 8.31 0.86 -23.53
CA ASP A 209 9.50 0.02 -23.65
C ASP A 209 10.39 0.12 -22.39
N ALA A 210 11.48 -0.65 -22.36
CA ALA A 210 12.41 -0.68 -21.23
C ALA A 210 13.10 0.67 -20.94
N ASP A 211 13.17 1.60 -21.93
CA ASP A 211 13.77 2.92 -21.78
C ASP A 211 12.74 4.02 -21.50
N THR A 212 11.47 3.65 -21.30
CA THR A 212 10.37 4.56 -21.00
C THR A 212 9.98 4.47 -19.53
N LEU A 213 9.87 5.62 -18.88
CA LEU A 213 9.27 5.76 -17.55
C LEU A 213 7.80 6.22 -17.71
N ILE A 214 6.86 5.54 -17.06
CA ILE A 214 5.47 6.00 -17.00
C ILE A 214 5.28 6.77 -15.70
N VAL A 215 5.05 8.06 -15.80
CA VAL A 215 4.81 8.95 -14.66
C VAL A 215 3.32 9.27 -14.62
N GLN A 216 2.66 8.95 -13.52
CA GLN A 216 1.32 9.43 -13.23
C GLN A 216 1.41 10.59 -12.25
N SER A 217 0.91 11.74 -12.65
CA SER A 217 0.76 12.94 -11.83
C SER A 217 -0.68 13.04 -11.39
N THR A 218 -0.96 12.76 -10.12
CA THR A 218 -2.34 12.66 -9.61
C THR A 218 -2.37 12.83 -8.11
N ASP A 219 -3.36 13.59 -7.63
CA ASP A 219 -3.71 13.63 -6.23
C ASP A 219 -4.82 12.61 -5.94
N PHE A 220 -4.92 12.17 -4.68
CA PHE A 220 -5.94 11.21 -4.27
C PHE A 220 -7.11 11.92 -3.58
N SER A 221 -7.77 11.32 -2.64
CA SER A 221 -9.03 11.81 -2.06
C SER A 221 -9.14 13.33 -1.93
N HIS A 222 -10.18 13.93 -2.56
CA HIS A 222 -10.41 15.38 -2.58
C HIS A 222 -11.73 15.77 -1.94
N TYR A 223 -11.77 17.00 -1.38
CA TYR A 223 -12.99 17.68 -0.91
C TYR A 223 -13.77 16.87 0.14
N LEU A 224 -13.05 16.13 0.96
CA LEU A 224 -13.62 15.26 1.99
C LEU A 224 -13.09 15.64 3.38
N PRO A 225 -13.88 15.44 4.44
CA PRO A 225 -13.35 15.44 5.80
C PRO A 225 -12.26 14.36 5.94
N HIS A 226 -11.23 14.61 6.75
CA HIS A 226 -10.05 13.73 6.89
C HIS A 226 -10.41 12.25 7.10
N HIS A 227 -11.39 11.97 7.99
CA HIS A 227 -11.79 10.58 8.26
C HIS A 227 -12.43 9.87 7.05
N ALA A 228 -13.09 10.62 6.16
CA ALA A 228 -13.66 10.08 4.91
C ALA A 228 -12.57 9.88 3.85
N ALA A 229 -11.67 10.88 3.69
CA ALA A 229 -10.51 10.79 2.80
C ALA A 229 -9.67 9.55 3.12
N ARG A 230 -9.35 9.33 4.41
CA ARG A 230 -8.61 8.17 4.88
C ARG A 230 -9.27 6.83 4.51
N ARG A 231 -10.60 6.71 4.61
CA ARG A 231 -11.31 5.50 4.19
C ARG A 231 -11.21 5.27 2.68
N HIS A 232 -11.34 6.31 1.88
CA HIS A 232 -11.20 6.22 0.42
C HIS A 232 -9.76 5.90 0.01
N ASP A 233 -8.78 6.46 0.71
CA ASP A 233 -7.37 6.12 0.53
C ASP A 233 -7.12 4.65 0.85
N GLN A 234 -7.67 4.14 1.97
CA GLN A 234 -7.54 2.72 2.31
C GLN A 234 -8.15 1.80 1.24
N GLN A 235 -9.32 2.16 0.68
CA GLN A 235 -9.91 1.44 -0.44
C GLN A 235 -8.98 1.42 -1.65
N THR A 236 -8.40 2.56 -2.01
CA THR A 236 -7.47 2.68 -3.13
C THR A 236 -6.20 1.85 -2.89
N LEU A 237 -5.61 1.91 -1.69
CA LEU A 237 -4.46 1.12 -1.29
C LEU A 237 -4.72 -0.39 -1.40
N ASN A 238 -5.88 -0.85 -0.93
CA ASN A 238 -6.29 -2.24 -1.00
C ASN A 238 -6.46 -2.72 -2.46
N LEU A 239 -7.02 -1.87 -3.34
CA LEU A 239 -7.20 -2.18 -4.75
C LEU A 239 -5.86 -2.22 -5.50
N ILE A 240 -4.92 -1.34 -5.17
CA ILE A 240 -3.56 -1.36 -5.71
C ILE A 240 -2.86 -2.65 -5.27
N ALA A 241 -2.92 -3.01 -3.99
CA ALA A 241 -2.32 -4.24 -3.46
C ALA A 241 -2.89 -5.51 -4.10
N ALA A 242 -4.21 -5.57 -4.32
CA ALA A 242 -4.88 -6.69 -4.97
C ALA A 242 -4.73 -6.71 -6.50
N GLY A 243 -4.40 -5.59 -7.13
CA GLY A 243 -4.26 -5.48 -8.59
C GLY A 243 -5.56 -5.73 -9.36
N THR A 244 -6.71 -5.29 -8.85
CA THR A 244 -8.04 -5.60 -9.40
C THR A 244 -8.60 -4.46 -10.26
N PHE A 245 -8.35 -4.48 -11.58
CA PHE A 245 -8.77 -3.43 -12.53
C PHE A 245 -10.27 -3.16 -12.56
N ASP A 246 -11.10 -4.20 -12.47
CA ASP A 246 -12.56 -4.04 -12.52
C ASP A 246 -13.10 -3.22 -11.36
N GLN A 247 -12.50 -3.38 -10.19
CA GLN A 247 -12.86 -2.62 -9.00
C GLN A 247 -12.26 -1.20 -9.04
N ILE A 248 -11.00 -1.04 -9.51
CA ILE A 248 -10.38 0.27 -9.72
C ILE A 248 -11.25 1.12 -10.66
N ALA A 249 -11.78 0.54 -11.73
CA ALA A 249 -12.65 1.27 -12.66
C ALA A 249 -14.00 1.71 -12.05
N ARG A 250 -14.35 1.26 -10.85
CA ARG A 250 -15.55 1.64 -10.10
C ARG A 250 -15.31 2.70 -9.03
N LEU A 251 -14.06 3.05 -8.77
CA LEU A 251 -13.73 4.17 -7.90
C LEU A 251 -14.37 5.46 -8.41
N ARG A 252 -14.48 6.45 -7.57
CA ARG A 252 -15.11 7.73 -7.90
C ARG A 252 -14.08 8.84 -7.89
N GLN A 253 -14.20 9.74 -8.84
CA GLN A 253 -13.43 10.98 -8.84
C GLN A 253 -14.37 12.17 -8.55
N PRO A 254 -13.92 13.14 -7.73
CA PRO A 254 -12.57 13.24 -7.14
C PRO A 254 -12.41 12.54 -5.78
N GLU A 255 -13.42 11.83 -5.26
CA GLU A 255 -13.44 11.33 -3.87
C GLU A 255 -12.31 10.30 -3.57
N HIS A 256 -11.84 9.53 -4.57
CA HIS A 256 -10.73 8.58 -4.41
C HIS A 256 -9.45 9.06 -5.09
N VAL A 257 -9.61 9.71 -6.24
CA VAL A 257 -8.51 10.16 -7.10
C VAL A 257 -9.02 11.21 -8.06
N ASP A 258 -8.24 12.22 -8.36
CA ASP A 258 -8.60 13.30 -9.28
C ASP A 258 -8.65 12.86 -10.75
N SER A 259 -7.89 11.83 -11.13
CA SER A 259 -7.91 11.23 -12.47
C SER A 259 -7.97 9.71 -12.43
N LEU A 260 -9.19 9.18 -12.43
CA LEU A 260 -9.41 7.73 -12.46
C LEU A 260 -8.88 7.10 -13.74
N GLY A 261 -8.96 7.81 -14.85
CA GLY A 261 -8.42 7.35 -16.13
C GLY A 261 -6.91 7.24 -16.14
N ALA A 262 -6.20 8.22 -15.57
CA ALA A 262 -4.74 8.18 -15.45
C ALA A 262 -4.31 7.02 -14.54
N LEU A 263 -4.98 6.83 -13.39
CA LEU A 263 -4.70 5.71 -12.48
C LEU A 263 -4.92 4.36 -13.16
N TYR A 264 -6.05 4.19 -13.86
CA TYR A 264 -6.34 2.95 -14.56
C TYR A 264 -5.30 2.62 -15.63
N VAL A 265 -4.94 3.61 -16.47
CA VAL A 265 -3.95 3.44 -17.53
C VAL A 265 -2.57 3.13 -16.96
N GLN A 266 -2.14 3.84 -15.90
CA GLN A 266 -0.89 3.57 -15.20
C GLN A 266 -0.84 2.10 -14.75
N LEU A 267 -1.79 1.67 -13.94
CA LEU A 267 -1.82 0.33 -13.37
C LEU A 267 -1.90 -0.76 -14.46
N LYS A 268 -2.67 -0.50 -15.54
CA LYS A 268 -2.78 -1.43 -16.66
C LYS A 268 -1.45 -1.60 -17.40
N LEU A 269 -0.78 -0.50 -17.75
CA LEU A 269 0.51 -0.54 -18.43
C LEU A 269 1.57 -1.23 -17.55
N GLN A 270 1.60 -0.92 -16.25
CA GLN A 270 2.54 -1.55 -15.32
C GLN A 270 2.35 -3.06 -15.25
N ARG A 271 1.12 -3.51 -15.11
CA ARG A 271 0.82 -4.93 -14.98
C ARG A 271 0.96 -5.69 -16.29
N GLU A 272 0.33 -5.21 -17.39
CA GLU A 272 0.20 -5.97 -18.62
C GLU A 272 1.41 -5.85 -19.56
N VAL A 273 2.11 -4.71 -19.54
CA VAL A 273 3.29 -4.47 -20.39
C VAL A 273 4.58 -4.80 -19.65
N HIS A 274 4.70 -4.32 -18.40
CA HIS A 274 5.94 -4.47 -17.64
C HIS A 274 5.96 -5.66 -16.68
N GLY A 275 4.81 -6.28 -16.37
CA GLY A 275 4.72 -7.30 -15.31
C GLY A 275 5.17 -6.76 -13.94
N ALA A 276 5.03 -5.46 -13.74
CA ALA A 276 5.57 -4.75 -12.59
C ALA A 276 4.68 -4.92 -11.36
N ALA A 277 5.32 -5.05 -10.20
CA ALA A 277 4.68 -4.92 -8.91
C ALA A 277 4.55 -3.43 -8.52
N ALA A 278 3.56 -3.13 -7.67
CA ALA A 278 3.39 -1.82 -7.07
C ALA A 278 3.91 -1.81 -5.62
N LEU A 279 4.58 -0.73 -5.24
CA LEU A 279 5.01 -0.45 -3.87
C LEU A 279 4.58 0.96 -3.49
N VAL A 280 3.63 1.09 -2.55
CA VAL A 280 3.25 2.38 -2.01
C VAL A 280 4.26 2.75 -0.92
N VAL A 281 5.00 3.83 -1.13
CA VAL A 281 6.05 4.29 -0.21
C VAL A 281 5.61 5.48 0.64
N ALA A 282 4.56 6.20 0.23
CA ALA A 282 3.98 7.29 0.99
C ALA A 282 2.46 7.36 0.81
N ASN A 283 1.75 7.71 1.88
CA ASN A 283 0.37 8.16 1.85
C ASN A 283 0.20 9.21 2.94
N GLU A 284 -0.01 10.45 2.53
CA GLU A 284 -0.11 11.63 3.39
C GLU A 284 -1.37 12.44 3.07
N ASN A 285 -1.72 13.38 3.94
CA ASN A 285 -2.90 14.20 3.78
C ASN A 285 -2.56 15.67 4.03
N SER A 286 -3.24 16.61 3.37
CA SER A 286 -2.99 18.05 3.49
C SER A 286 -3.05 18.57 4.93
N GLN A 287 -3.80 17.93 5.81
CA GLN A 287 -3.84 18.31 7.23
C GLN A 287 -2.56 18.01 8.02
N GLN A 288 -1.66 17.20 7.48
CA GLN A 288 -0.34 16.98 8.09
C GLN A 288 0.59 18.20 7.89
N TYR A 289 0.29 19.07 6.92
CA TYR A 289 1.05 20.29 6.61
C TYR A 289 0.40 21.55 7.14
N ASP A 290 -0.93 21.57 7.17
CA ASP A 290 -1.72 22.68 7.73
C ASP A 290 -2.44 22.18 8.99
N PRO A 291 -2.01 22.60 10.20
CA PRO A 291 -2.63 22.18 11.44
C PRO A 291 -4.03 22.76 11.66
N LEU A 292 -4.51 23.64 10.77
CA LEU A 292 -5.86 24.19 10.88
C LEU A 292 -6.88 23.13 10.45
N PRO A 293 -7.90 22.83 11.29
CA PRO A 293 -8.96 21.91 10.93
C PRO A 293 -9.66 22.36 9.64
N ALA A 294 -9.56 21.58 8.58
CA ALA A 294 -10.28 21.79 7.35
C ALA A 294 -11.35 20.70 7.18
N ASP A 295 -12.55 21.11 6.77
CA ASP A 295 -13.62 20.17 6.43
C ASP A 295 -13.34 19.47 5.09
N GLU A 296 -12.43 20.04 4.29
CA GLU A 296 -12.02 19.55 2.99
C GLU A 296 -10.50 19.31 2.95
N THR A 297 -10.10 18.13 2.53
CA THR A 297 -8.69 17.75 2.47
C THR A 297 -8.33 17.20 1.09
N THR A 298 -7.04 17.13 0.81
CA THR A 298 -6.46 16.42 -0.34
C THR A 298 -5.46 15.40 0.18
N SER A 299 -5.50 14.18 -0.35
CA SER A 299 -4.54 13.11 -0.02
C SER A 299 -3.50 12.96 -1.12
N TYR A 300 -2.34 12.46 -0.73
CA TYR A 300 -1.17 12.29 -1.58
C TYR A 300 -0.62 10.88 -1.42
N MET A 301 -0.27 10.23 -2.53
CA MET A 301 0.43 8.94 -2.51
C MET A 301 1.65 8.98 -3.42
N VAL A 302 2.69 8.25 -3.02
CA VAL A 302 3.80 7.91 -3.91
C VAL A 302 3.80 6.40 -4.11
N VAL A 303 3.68 5.98 -5.38
CA VAL A 303 3.67 4.57 -5.76
C VAL A 303 4.80 4.31 -6.75
N LEU A 304 5.66 3.37 -6.44
CA LEU A 304 6.73 2.90 -7.32
C LEU A 304 6.28 1.63 -8.04
N PHE A 305 6.65 1.49 -9.32
CA PHE A 305 6.34 0.30 -10.12
C PHE A 305 7.61 -0.26 -10.76
N GLY A 306 7.76 -1.59 -10.70
CA GLY A 306 8.91 -2.23 -11.32
C GLY A 306 9.14 -3.65 -10.84
N PRO A 307 10.34 -4.20 -11.07
CA PRO A 307 10.76 -5.50 -10.56
C PRO A 307 11.09 -5.39 -9.06
N ILE A 308 10.04 -5.15 -8.24
CA ILE A 308 10.17 -5.04 -6.79
C ILE A 308 10.32 -6.45 -6.23
N PRO A 309 11.43 -6.78 -5.56
CA PRO A 309 11.62 -8.09 -4.98
C PRO A 309 10.55 -8.41 -3.94
N GLN A 310 10.02 -9.61 -4.01
CA GLN A 310 9.05 -10.09 -3.04
C GLN A 310 9.69 -10.65 -1.75
N ASP A 311 11.00 -10.73 -1.71
CA ASP A 311 11.81 -11.23 -0.60
C ASP A 311 12.69 -10.15 0.05
N GLU A 312 12.53 -8.90 -0.36
CA GLU A 312 13.19 -7.74 0.26
C GLU A 312 12.15 -6.84 0.93
N PRO A 313 12.44 -6.29 2.12
CA PRO A 313 11.53 -5.36 2.82
C PRO A 313 11.36 -4.04 2.06
N ALA A 314 10.24 -3.37 2.28
CA ALA A 314 10.05 -2.02 1.79
C ALA A 314 11.04 -1.04 2.46
N PRO A 315 11.55 -0.04 1.75
CA PRO A 315 12.48 0.93 2.30
C PRO A 315 11.85 1.68 3.48
N ALA A 316 12.63 1.87 4.54
CA ALA A 316 12.20 2.71 5.65
C ALA A 316 12.07 4.17 5.19
N ARG A 317 10.98 4.84 5.57
CA ARG A 317 10.72 6.25 5.29
C ARG A 317 10.17 6.93 6.57
N ARG A 318 10.47 8.22 6.72
CA ARG A 318 9.81 9.02 7.77
C ARG A 318 8.29 8.99 7.56
N GLY A 319 7.52 8.85 8.63
CA GLY A 319 6.06 8.77 8.56
C GLY A 319 5.52 7.39 8.19
N THR A 320 6.39 6.35 8.18
CA THR A 320 5.98 4.96 8.00
C THR A 320 6.43 4.08 9.18
N ARG A 321 5.62 3.06 9.46
CA ARG A 321 5.94 1.95 10.36
C ARG A 321 5.77 0.65 9.61
N HIS A 322 6.57 -0.34 9.94
CA HIS A 322 6.51 -1.64 9.27
C HIS A 322 6.21 -2.75 10.28
N LEU A 323 5.28 -3.60 9.92
CA LEU A 323 4.86 -4.77 10.70
C LEU A 323 4.74 -5.97 9.76
N TYR A 324 5.23 -7.13 10.19
CA TYR A 324 5.10 -8.37 9.43
C TYR A 324 4.09 -9.30 10.08
N LEU A 325 3.30 -9.99 9.24
CA LEU A 325 2.38 -11.03 9.67
C LEU A 325 2.88 -12.37 9.13
N GLY A 326 3.15 -13.30 10.01
CA GLY A 326 3.46 -14.70 9.68
C GLY A 326 2.29 -15.62 10.05
N GLY A 327 2.23 -16.77 9.38
CA GLY A 327 1.19 -17.77 9.57
C GLY A 327 1.40 -18.68 10.78
N ASP A 328 1.00 -19.94 10.62
CA ASP A 328 0.95 -20.93 11.67
C ASP A 328 2.35 -21.30 12.17
N THR A 329 2.53 -21.26 13.49
CA THR A 329 3.84 -21.34 14.16
C THR A 329 3.77 -22.28 15.34
N SER A 330 4.63 -23.28 15.36
CA SER A 330 4.84 -24.17 16.49
C SER A 330 6.31 -24.53 16.66
N PHE A 331 6.83 -24.39 17.85
CA PHE A 331 8.21 -24.73 18.22
C PHE A 331 8.33 -26.12 18.86
N GLY A 332 7.30 -26.95 18.68
CA GLY A 332 7.23 -28.32 19.20
C GLY A 332 7.61 -29.38 18.17
N ARG A 333 7.42 -30.64 18.54
CA ARG A 333 7.54 -31.83 17.67
C ARG A 333 8.85 -31.85 16.83
N ALA A 334 8.75 -32.07 15.51
CA ALA A 334 9.93 -32.13 14.65
C ALA A 334 10.57 -30.76 14.39
N MET A 335 9.81 -29.66 14.48
CA MET A 335 10.35 -28.30 14.39
C MET A 335 11.34 -28.04 15.53
N MET A 336 11.04 -28.46 16.76
CA MET A 336 11.98 -28.36 17.89
C MET A 336 13.35 -28.94 17.57
N LYS A 337 13.39 -30.12 16.95
CA LYS A 337 14.66 -30.78 16.58
C LYS A 337 15.43 -29.98 15.53
N ALA A 338 14.73 -29.42 14.54
CA ALA A 338 15.31 -28.57 13.50
C ALA A 338 15.90 -27.29 14.09
N LEU A 339 15.22 -26.67 15.06
CA LEU A 339 15.66 -25.42 15.70
C LEU A 339 16.80 -25.60 16.71
N LEU A 340 17.04 -26.82 17.19
CA LEU A 340 18.19 -27.18 18.05
C LEU A 340 19.45 -27.51 17.23
N ASP A 341 19.34 -27.77 15.92
CA ASP A 341 20.48 -27.90 15.02
C ASP A 341 21.01 -26.51 14.65
N GLU A 342 22.32 -26.27 14.91
CA GLU A 342 22.92 -24.93 14.73
C GLU A 342 22.86 -24.42 13.29
N ARG A 343 23.03 -25.29 12.27
CA ARG A 343 23.01 -24.88 10.87
C ARG A 343 21.60 -24.65 10.37
N ALA A 344 20.70 -25.58 10.68
CA ALA A 344 19.31 -25.46 10.32
C ALA A 344 18.68 -24.20 10.98
N SER A 345 18.98 -23.94 12.24
CA SER A 345 18.52 -22.75 12.95
C SER A 345 19.07 -21.45 12.34
N ALA A 346 20.37 -21.40 12.02
CA ALA A 346 20.99 -20.25 11.36
C ALA A 346 20.41 -20.00 9.96
N ARG A 347 20.12 -21.08 9.22
CA ARG A 347 19.50 -20.98 7.88
C ARG A 347 18.08 -20.40 7.95
N ILE A 348 17.26 -20.90 8.88
CA ILE A 348 15.90 -20.38 9.13
C ILE A 348 15.95 -18.91 9.53
N GLU A 349 16.80 -18.56 10.50
CA GLU A 349 16.94 -17.19 10.98
C GLU A 349 17.34 -16.24 9.84
N THR A 350 18.35 -16.61 9.06
CA THR A 350 18.80 -15.82 7.89
C THR A 350 17.66 -15.57 6.91
N GLU A 351 16.89 -16.61 6.58
CA GLU A 351 15.79 -16.55 5.62
C GLU A 351 14.68 -15.58 6.08
N ILE A 352 14.38 -15.58 7.39
CA ILE A 352 13.37 -14.68 7.96
C ILE A 352 13.91 -13.26 8.07
N LEU A 353 15.11 -13.07 8.62
CA LEU A 353 15.69 -11.75 8.84
C LEU A 353 16.02 -11.02 7.53
N GLN A 354 16.35 -11.73 6.46
CA GLN A 354 16.51 -11.14 5.13
C GLN A 354 15.21 -10.46 4.65
N ARG A 355 14.03 -11.04 4.97
CA ARG A 355 12.72 -10.49 4.59
C ARG A 355 12.19 -9.43 5.53
N THR A 356 12.53 -9.51 6.79
CA THR A 356 11.97 -8.61 7.82
C THR A 356 12.92 -7.52 8.28
N GLU A 357 14.22 -7.64 8.03
CA GLU A 357 15.28 -6.79 8.61
C GLU A 357 15.18 -6.68 10.14
N GLY A 358 14.64 -7.73 10.79
CA GLY A 358 14.41 -7.73 12.24
C GLY A 358 13.33 -6.74 12.71
N ARG A 359 12.48 -6.23 11.80
CA ARG A 359 11.33 -5.40 12.17
C ARG A 359 10.26 -6.22 12.88
N PRO A 360 9.31 -5.58 13.60
CA PRO A 360 8.28 -6.28 14.37
C PRO A 360 7.50 -7.31 13.56
N LEU A 361 7.29 -8.49 14.15
CA LEU A 361 6.58 -9.62 13.55
C LEU A 361 5.42 -10.03 14.47
N VAL A 362 4.31 -10.46 13.88
CA VAL A 362 3.15 -11.09 14.54
C VAL A 362 2.90 -12.44 13.90
N VAL A 363 2.69 -13.48 14.70
CA VAL A 363 2.45 -14.85 14.22
C VAL A 363 1.25 -15.49 14.92
N ASN A 364 0.68 -16.52 14.31
CA ASN A 364 -0.29 -17.40 14.99
C ASN A 364 0.50 -18.50 15.72
N LEU A 365 0.49 -18.49 17.06
CA LEU A 365 1.22 -19.46 17.89
C LEU A 365 0.30 -20.63 18.21
N GLU A 366 0.49 -21.75 17.50
CA GLU A 366 -0.32 -22.97 17.67
C GLU A 366 0.27 -23.93 18.69
N GLY A 367 -0.42 -24.07 19.79
CA GLY A 367 -0.08 -25.00 20.86
C GLY A 367 0.16 -24.32 22.19
N VAL A 368 0.59 -25.11 23.16
CA VAL A 368 0.77 -24.72 24.55
C VAL A 368 2.25 -24.61 24.88
N VAL A 369 2.68 -23.49 25.48
CA VAL A 369 4.06 -23.25 25.92
C VAL A 369 4.21 -23.62 27.38
N LEU A 370 5.10 -24.55 27.68
CA LEU A 370 5.32 -25.09 29.02
C LEU A 370 6.80 -25.12 29.41
N PRO A 371 7.14 -24.88 30.68
CA PRO A 371 8.51 -25.01 31.16
C PRO A 371 9.02 -26.47 31.07
N ASN A 372 8.15 -27.46 31.28
CA ASN A 372 8.45 -28.89 31.12
C ASN A 372 7.35 -29.54 30.29
N LEU A 373 7.75 -30.24 29.22
CA LEU A 373 6.79 -30.98 28.39
C LEU A 373 6.36 -32.27 29.10
N PRO A 374 5.06 -32.59 29.19
CA PRO A 374 4.60 -33.87 29.68
C PRO A 374 5.09 -35.03 28.82
N GLU A 375 5.33 -36.19 29.43
CA GLU A 375 5.61 -37.42 28.69
C GLU A 375 4.33 -38.00 28.05
N GLY A 376 4.48 -38.69 26.91
CA GLY A 376 3.36 -39.41 26.28
C GLY A 376 2.30 -38.55 25.60
N LEU A 377 2.65 -37.31 25.22
CA LEU A 377 1.74 -36.45 24.45
C LEU A 377 1.30 -37.11 23.14
N GLY A 378 0.01 -37.05 22.84
CA GLY A 378 -0.54 -37.49 21.56
C GLY A 378 0.00 -36.66 20.40
N HIS A 379 0.06 -37.26 19.21
CA HIS A 379 0.56 -36.61 18.00
C HIS A 379 -0.15 -35.28 17.66
N MET A 380 -1.44 -35.18 17.98
CA MET A 380 -2.26 -33.99 17.74
C MET A 380 -2.22 -32.97 18.88
N THR A 381 -1.53 -33.25 19.99
CA THR A 381 -1.34 -32.31 21.08
C THR A 381 -0.10 -31.46 20.81
N LEU A 382 -0.30 -30.19 20.54
CA LEU A 382 0.79 -29.26 20.25
C LEU A 382 1.29 -28.62 21.55
N ALA A 383 2.49 -29.03 21.99
CA ALA A 383 3.16 -28.45 23.14
C ALA A 383 4.61 -28.07 22.79
N MET A 384 5.06 -26.95 23.34
CA MET A 384 6.34 -26.32 23.01
C MET A 384 7.17 -26.06 24.27
N PRO A 385 8.49 -26.31 24.25
CA PRO A 385 9.38 -25.95 25.36
C PRO A 385 9.45 -24.44 25.52
N GLN A 386 9.21 -23.92 26.71
CA GLN A 386 9.17 -22.48 26.99
C GLN A 386 10.46 -21.78 26.59
N ASP A 387 11.62 -22.28 27.05
CA ASP A 387 12.89 -21.62 26.82
C ASP A 387 13.22 -21.49 25.33
N LEU A 388 13.03 -22.56 24.55
CA LEU A 388 13.23 -22.55 23.10
C LEU A 388 12.27 -21.59 22.43
N THR A 389 10.98 -21.68 22.76
CA THR A 389 9.92 -20.86 22.17
C THR A 389 10.19 -19.37 22.39
N LEU A 390 10.42 -18.96 23.66
CA LEU A 390 10.66 -17.56 23.98
C LEU A 390 11.97 -17.04 23.39
N ALA A 391 13.02 -17.87 23.32
CA ALA A 391 14.28 -17.49 22.70
C ALA A 391 14.08 -17.18 21.20
N TRP A 392 13.34 -18.02 20.48
CA TRP A 392 13.05 -17.83 19.06
C TRP A 392 12.11 -16.65 18.79
N LEU A 393 11.04 -16.48 19.55
CA LEU A 393 10.14 -15.33 19.43
C LEU A 393 10.91 -14.01 19.63
N LYS A 394 11.80 -13.93 20.61
CA LYS A 394 12.66 -12.75 20.82
C LYS A 394 13.68 -12.55 19.69
N ARG A 395 14.35 -13.62 19.25
CA ARG A 395 15.32 -13.59 18.14
C ARG A 395 14.72 -13.04 16.86
N LEU A 396 13.48 -13.39 16.56
CA LEU A 396 12.74 -12.93 15.38
C LEU A 396 12.00 -11.60 15.59
N ASN A 397 12.18 -10.93 16.73
CA ASN A 397 11.47 -9.71 17.11
C ASN A 397 9.95 -9.85 17.03
N VAL A 398 9.40 -10.98 17.53
CA VAL A 398 7.95 -11.18 17.60
C VAL A 398 7.38 -10.28 18.68
N ALA A 399 6.60 -9.28 18.27
CA ALA A 399 5.96 -8.30 19.15
C ALA A 399 4.64 -8.83 19.74
N ALA A 400 3.90 -9.63 18.96
CA ALA A 400 2.63 -10.21 19.40
C ALA A 400 2.42 -11.59 18.80
N VAL A 401 1.58 -12.39 19.46
CA VAL A 401 1.12 -13.68 18.95
C VAL A 401 -0.39 -13.79 19.06
N SER A 402 -1.03 -14.42 18.05
CA SER A 402 -2.40 -14.87 18.16
C SER A 402 -2.42 -16.22 18.90
N LEU A 403 -3.21 -16.30 19.94
CA LEU A 403 -3.62 -17.55 20.62
C LEU A 403 -5.07 -17.93 20.29
N ALA A 404 -5.69 -17.22 19.35
CA ALA A 404 -7.02 -17.53 18.86
C ALA A 404 -6.93 -18.62 17.78
N ASN A 405 -6.70 -19.87 18.23
CA ASN A 405 -6.59 -21.05 17.36
C ASN A 405 -7.07 -22.32 18.11
N ASN A 406 -7.26 -23.41 17.36
CA ASN A 406 -7.76 -24.67 17.87
C ASN A 406 -6.80 -25.43 18.80
N HIS A 407 -5.50 -25.08 18.82
CA HIS A 407 -4.47 -25.74 19.61
C HIS A 407 -4.06 -24.97 20.89
N ALA A 408 -4.56 -23.76 21.08
CA ALA A 408 -4.21 -22.96 22.25
C ALA A 408 -4.61 -23.60 23.59
N ARG A 409 -5.58 -24.55 23.58
CA ARG A 409 -6.10 -25.28 24.74
C ARG A 409 -5.85 -26.78 24.69
N ASP A 410 -4.87 -27.27 23.97
CA ASP A 410 -4.56 -28.71 23.88
C ASP A 410 -4.29 -29.36 25.24
N LEU A 411 -3.86 -28.56 26.22
CA LEU A 411 -3.66 -28.97 27.62
C LEU A 411 -4.61 -28.23 28.59
N GLY A 412 -5.81 -27.88 28.09
CA GLY A 412 -6.87 -27.21 28.85
C GLY A 412 -6.56 -25.76 29.22
N GLU A 413 -7.45 -25.15 30.02
CA GLU A 413 -7.31 -23.74 30.44
C GLU A 413 -6.04 -23.47 31.24
N GLY A 414 -5.54 -24.44 31.99
CA GLY A 414 -4.27 -24.33 32.73
C GLY A 414 -3.07 -24.14 31.79
N GLY A 415 -3.03 -24.89 30.71
CA GLY A 415 -2.00 -24.79 29.68
C GLY A 415 -2.04 -23.43 28.97
N LEU A 416 -3.23 -22.95 28.59
CA LEU A 416 -3.41 -21.63 28.01
C LEU A 416 -2.94 -20.50 28.97
N ALA A 417 -3.32 -20.60 30.25
CA ALA A 417 -2.93 -19.62 31.26
C ALA A 417 -1.40 -19.59 31.47
N GLU A 418 -0.74 -20.75 31.45
CA GLU A 418 0.73 -20.86 31.51
C GLU A 418 1.40 -20.22 30.29
N THR A 419 0.88 -20.51 29.08
CA THR A 419 1.35 -19.91 27.82
C THR A 419 1.26 -18.39 27.88
N ARG A 420 0.12 -17.83 28.28
CA ARG A 420 -0.06 -16.38 28.41
C ARG A 420 0.96 -15.77 29.39
N ARG A 421 1.09 -16.38 30.56
CA ARG A 421 2.04 -15.90 31.59
C ARG A 421 3.49 -15.89 31.08
N ALA A 422 3.89 -16.93 30.36
CA ALA A 422 5.23 -17.03 29.78
C ALA A 422 5.49 -15.92 28.76
N LEU A 423 4.53 -15.66 27.85
CA LEU A 423 4.61 -14.61 26.82
C LEU A 423 4.62 -13.21 27.45
N GLU A 424 3.71 -12.91 28.37
CA GLU A 424 3.62 -11.64 29.08
C GLU A 424 4.91 -11.33 29.87
N THR A 425 5.47 -12.34 30.57
CA THR A 425 6.75 -12.20 31.26
C THR A 425 7.90 -11.90 30.29
N ALA A 426 7.80 -12.39 29.07
CA ALA A 426 8.78 -12.13 28.02
C ALA A 426 8.58 -10.77 27.30
N GLY A 427 7.50 -10.04 27.61
CA GLY A 427 7.12 -8.78 26.98
C GLY A 427 6.47 -8.96 25.60
N ILE A 428 5.93 -10.15 25.31
CA ILE A 428 5.25 -10.46 24.04
C ILE A 428 3.74 -10.37 24.26
N VAL A 429 3.04 -9.61 23.42
CA VAL A 429 1.59 -9.46 23.50
C VAL A 429 0.91 -10.76 23.09
N ALA A 430 0.03 -11.31 23.93
CA ALA A 430 -0.72 -12.53 23.66
C ALA A 430 -2.20 -12.21 23.41
N LEU A 431 -2.68 -12.41 22.20
CA LEU A 431 -4.06 -12.09 21.78
C LEU A 431 -4.91 -13.36 21.72
N GLY A 432 -5.91 -13.45 22.57
CA GLY A 432 -6.96 -14.47 22.50
C GLY A 432 -8.15 -14.02 21.64
N GLN A 433 -9.23 -14.82 21.67
CA GLN A 433 -10.45 -14.60 20.88
C GLN A 433 -11.07 -13.21 21.08
N GLY A 434 -11.06 -12.38 20.04
CA GLY A 434 -11.61 -11.03 20.02
C GLY A 434 -10.81 -10.00 20.83
N GLU A 435 -9.60 -10.34 21.27
CA GLU A 435 -8.70 -9.40 21.94
C GLU A 435 -7.96 -8.50 20.93
N LEU A 436 -7.70 -7.27 21.32
CA LEU A 436 -7.09 -6.25 20.48
C LEU A 436 -5.79 -5.73 21.07
N ALA A 437 -4.84 -5.40 20.20
CA ALA A 437 -3.64 -4.64 20.56
C ALA A 437 -3.21 -3.72 19.41
N VAL A 438 -2.45 -2.68 19.74
CA VAL A 438 -1.81 -1.80 18.75
C VAL A 438 -0.33 -2.14 18.66
N ILE A 439 0.11 -2.48 17.46
CA ILE A 439 1.52 -2.74 17.12
C ILE A 439 1.86 -1.91 15.89
N GLU A 440 2.90 -1.08 15.96
CA GLU A 440 3.37 -0.24 14.86
C GLU A 440 2.24 0.57 14.18
N ASP A 441 1.37 1.20 14.98
CA ASP A 441 0.19 1.99 14.56
C ASP A 441 -0.89 1.19 13.79
N VAL A 442 -0.82 -0.14 13.78
CA VAL A 442 -1.86 -1.04 13.30
C VAL A 442 -2.61 -1.63 14.50
N GLU A 443 -3.94 -1.52 14.50
CA GLU A 443 -4.78 -2.21 15.48
C GLU A 443 -5.04 -3.63 15.02
N LEU A 444 -4.61 -4.60 15.81
CA LEU A 444 -4.75 -6.03 15.53
C LEU A 444 -5.91 -6.62 16.34
N VAL A 445 -6.66 -7.54 15.74
CA VAL A 445 -7.60 -8.41 16.44
C VAL A 445 -7.31 -9.87 16.08
N ALA A 446 -7.25 -10.74 17.09
CA ALA A 446 -7.11 -12.18 16.89
C ALA A 446 -8.49 -12.87 16.98
N LEU A 447 -8.80 -13.72 16.00
CA LEU A 447 -10.08 -14.43 15.90
C LEU A 447 -9.87 -15.89 15.52
N THR A 448 -10.75 -16.78 15.98
CA THR A 448 -10.85 -18.13 15.45
C THR A 448 -12.32 -18.51 15.20
N ASP A 449 -12.57 -19.28 14.16
CA ASP A 449 -13.90 -19.83 13.82
C ASP A 449 -13.83 -21.36 13.64
N LEU A 450 -13.10 -22.02 14.54
CA LEU A 450 -12.96 -23.46 14.54
C LEU A 450 -13.69 -24.07 15.73
N ASP A 451 -14.62 -24.99 15.45
CA ASP A 451 -15.28 -25.82 16.42
C ASP A 451 -14.61 -27.20 16.43
N VAL A 452 -13.68 -27.40 17.34
CA VAL A 452 -13.03 -28.70 17.49
C VAL A 452 -13.88 -29.60 18.39
N ASN A 453 -14.57 -30.55 17.80
CA ASN A 453 -15.35 -31.63 18.48
C ASN A 453 -16.36 -31.13 19.50
N GLY A 454 -17.00 -29.99 19.30
CA GLY A 454 -18.06 -29.47 20.18
C GLY A 454 -17.57 -28.96 21.54
N SER A 455 -16.27 -28.96 21.82
CA SER A 455 -15.70 -28.56 23.10
C SER A 455 -15.38 -27.05 23.17
N TYR A 456 -15.30 -26.37 22.04
CA TYR A 456 -14.82 -24.96 21.92
C TYR A 456 -15.84 -24.02 21.27
N ARG A 457 -17.15 -24.24 21.46
CA ARG A 457 -18.21 -23.36 20.95
C ARG A 457 -18.05 -21.88 21.33
N ASN A 458 -17.30 -21.61 22.39
CA ASN A 458 -17.02 -20.24 22.84
C ASN A 458 -15.93 -19.52 22.03
N ASP A 459 -15.23 -20.23 21.17
CA ASP A 459 -14.15 -19.67 20.36
C ASP A 459 -14.58 -19.31 18.94
N LEU A 460 -15.83 -19.58 18.56
CA LEU A 460 -16.36 -19.18 17.26
C LEU A 460 -16.57 -17.66 17.19
N ILE A 461 -16.48 -17.12 15.97
CA ILE A 461 -16.86 -15.74 15.70
C ILE A 461 -18.38 -15.60 15.81
N THR A 462 -18.84 -15.24 17.01
CA THR A 462 -20.25 -15.04 17.32
C THR A 462 -20.70 -13.61 17.00
N PRO A 463 -22.02 -13.34 16.93
CA PRO A 463 -22.54 -11.97 16.84
C PRO A 463 -22.01 -11.04 17.94
N ASP A 464 -21.76 -11.54 19.15
CA ASP A 464 -21.22 -10.75 20.27
C ASP A 464 -19.75 -10.37 20.06
N VAL A 465 -18.94 -11.28 19.50
CA VAL A 465 -17.55 -10.98 19.09
C VAL A 465 -17.56 -9.91 18.01
N LEU A 466 -18.41 -10.07 16.99
CA LEU A 466 -18.54 -9.10 15.91
C LEU A 466 -19.06 -7.74 16.39
N ALA A 467 -20.00 -7.71 17.36
CA ALA A 467 -20.54 -6.47 17.92
C ALA A 467 -19.45 -5.62 18.61
N ARG A 468 -18.49 -6.26 19.27
CA ARG A 468 -17.35 -5.57 19.92
C ARG A 468 -16.43 -4.83 18.93
N LEU A 469 -16.43 -5.25 17.68
CA LEU A 469 -15.65 -4.58 16.62
C LEU A 469 -16.40 -3.40 16.00
N SER A 470 -17.70 -3.22 16.28
CA SER A 470 -18.53 -2.15 15.73
C SER A 470 -18.37 -0.85 16.51
N GLY A 471 -18.51 0.30 15.79
CA GLY A 471 -18.54 1.63 16.43
C GLY A 471 -17.21 2.10 17.02
N ARG A 472 -16.10 1.49 16.66
CA ARG A 472 -14.76 1.86 17.12
C ARG A 472 -14.30 3.16 16.45
N PRO A 473 -13.49 4.00 17.16
CA PRO A 473 -12.83 5.13 16.52
C PRO A 473 -11.90 4.61 15.42
N ALA A 474 -12.09 5.08 14.20
CA ALA A 474 -11.28 4.64 13.07
C ALA A 474 -9.97 5.45 12.96
N GLU A 475 -9.24 5.65 14.06
CA GLU A 475 -7.97 6.39 14.07
C GLU A 475 -6.82 5.58 13.49
N ARG A 476 -6.87 4.26 13.62
CA ARG A 476 -5.89 3.30 13.10
C ARG A 476 -6.56 2.26 12.21
N PRO A 477 -5.83 1.69 11.24
CA PRO A 477 -6.37 0.59 10.46
C PRO A 477 -6.54 -0.65 11.34
N LEU A 478 -7.74 -1.25 11.31
CA LEU A 478 -8.02 -2.51 11.99
C LEU A 478 -7.65 -3.68 11.08
N VAL A 479 -6.78 -4.55 11.55
CA VAL A 479 -6.35 -5.76 10.84
C VAL A 479 -6.72 -7.00 11.67
N ALA A 480 -7.43 -7.95 11.05
CA ALA A 480 -7.83 -9.19 11.69
C ALA A 480 -6.92 -10.36 11.28
N LEU A 481 -6.44 -11.09 12.29
CA LEU A 481 -5.81 -12.40 12.15
C LEU A 481 -6.86 -13.45 12.46
N VAL A 482 -7.19 -14.31 11.49
CA VAL A 482 -8.32 -15.26 11.64
C VAL A 482 -7.86 -16.69 11.40
N HIS A 483 -8.03 -17.55 12.40
CA HIS A 483 -7.73 -18.98 12.29
C HIS A 483 -9.01 -19.73 11.97
N TRP A 484 -9.16 -20.21 10.73
CA TRP A 484 -10.42 -20.69 10.19
C TRP A 484 -10.30 -21.68 9.02
N GLY A 485 -11.43 -22.20 8.59
CA GLY A 485 -11.58 -22.96 7.37
C GLY A 485 -11.17 -24.43 7.49
N ARG A 486 -10.58 -24.99 6.46
CA ARG A 486 -10.19 -26.40 6.38
C ARG A 486 -8.72 -26.54 6.06
N GLU A 487 -8.07 -27.51 6.70
CA GLU A 487 -6.68 -27.87 6.37
C GLU A 487 -6.49 -28.11 4.86
N TYR A 488 -5.39 -27.58 4.34
CA TYR A 488 -4.93 -27.68 2.94
C TYR A 488 -5.84 -27.03 1.89
N ALA A 489 -6.86 -26.27 2.31
CA ALA A 489 -7.63 -25.44 1.40
C ALA A 489 -6.92 -24.10 1.12
N THR A 490 -6.94 -23.68 -0.14
CA THR A 490 -6.37 -22.39 -0.58
C THR A 490 -7.42 -21.30 -0.77
N ASP A 491 -8.71 -21.69 -0.76
CA ASP A 491 -9.84 -20.81 -1.02
C ASP A 491 -10.90 -20.90 0.09
N PRO A 492 -11.54 -19.77 0.42
CA PRO A 492 -12.56 -19.73 1.47
C PRO A 492 -13.83 -20.51 1.10
N GLY A 493 -14.41 -21.20 2.07
CA GLY A 493 -15.75 -21.80 2.00
C GLY A 493 -16.86 -20.75 2.17
N ALA A 494 -18.11 -21.21 2.30
CA ALA A 494 -19.26 -20.31 2.45
C ALA A 494 -19.23 -19.56 3.80
N ARG A 495 -18.81 -20.25 4.87
CA ARG A 495 -18.73 -19.67 6.22
C ARG A 495 -17.66 -18.57 6.28
N GLU A 496 -16.47 -18.83 5.75
CA GLU A 496 -15.36 -17.88 5.74
C GLU A 496 -15.72 -16.65 4.89
N ARG A 497 -16.37 -16.82 3.73
CA ARG A 497 -16.87 -15.68 2.93
C ARG A 497 -17.88 -14.84 3.69
N TYR A 498 -18.84 -15.47 4.37
CA TYR A 498 -19.81 -14.75 5.20
C TYR A 498 -19.14 -13.95 6.31
N LEU A 499 -18.17 -14.55 7.01
CA LEU A 499 -17.42 -13.87 8.08
C LEU A 499 -16.54 -12.74 7.53
N ALA A 500 -15.91 -12.93 6.38
CA ALA A 500 -15.12 -11.88 5.73
C ALA A 500 -15.99 -10.67 5.38
N ASP A 501 -17.21 -10.88 4.85
CA ASP A 501 -18.17 -9.81 4.59
C ASP A 501 -18.63 -9.13 5.89
N GLU A 502 -18.86 -9.88 6.97
CA GLU A 502 -19.25 -9.33 8.26
C GLU A 502 -18.13 -8.49 8.91
N LEU A 503 -16.88 -8.93 8.80
CA LEU A 503 -15.72 -8.21 9.29
C LEU A 503 -15.47 -6.93 8.46
N SER A 504 -15.64 -7.03 7.14
CA SER A 504 -15.55 -5.87 6.24
C SER A 504 -16.56 -4.77 6.60
N ARG A 505 -17.83 -5.15 6.85
CA ARG A 505 -18.87 -4.18 7.30
C ARG A 505 -18.55 -3.49 8.62
N ARG A 506 -17.63 -4.04 9.42
CA ARG A 506 -17.15 -3.47 10.69
C ARG A 506 -15.88 -2.67 10.58
N GLY A 507 -15.42 -2.42 9.34
CA GLY A 507 -14.27 -1.57 9.06
C GLY A 507 -12.92 -2.26 9.24
N VAL A 508 -12.87 -3.60 9.13
CA VAL A 508 -11.59 -4.33 9.04
C VAL A 508 -10.92 -3.99 7.71
N ALA A 509 -9.77 -3.32 7.75
CA ALA A 509 -9.03 -2.90 6.57
C ALA A 509 -8.24 -4.06 5.91
N GLY A 510 -7.73 -4.98 6.73
CA GLY A 510 -6.99 -6.17 6.30
C GLY A 510 -7.44 -7.42 7.04
N LEU A 511 -7.58 -8.54 6.34
CA LEU A 511 -8.06 -9.81 6.86
C LEU A 511 -7.12 -10.93 6.40
N PHE A 512 -6.37 -11.51 7.34
CA PHE A 512 -5.32 -12.49 7.07
C PHE A 512 -5.58 -13.77 7.85
N GLY A 513 -5.79 -14.87 7.11
CA GLY A 513 -6.18 -16.16 7.66
C GLY A 513 -5.00 -17.09 7.96
N GLY A 514 -5.27 -18.13 8.74
CA GLY A 514 -4.42 -19.29 9.06
C GLY A 514 -5.22 -20.58 9.10
N HIS A 515 -4.67 -21.66 9.68
CA HIS A 515 -5.23 -23.00 9.82
C HIS A 515 -5.07 -23.91 8.61
N SER A 516 -5.20 -23.39 7.40
CA SER A 516 -5.16 -24.28 6.22
C SER A 516 -3.76 -24.85 5.94
N HIS A 517 -2.71 -24.33 6.57
CA HIS A 517 -1.30 -24.68 6.35
C HIS A 517 -0.81 -24.46 4.91
N ALA A 518 -1.69 -24.02 4.00
CA ALA A 518 -1.39 -23.71 2.62
C ALA A 518 -1.61 -22.22 2.35
N ALA A 519 -0.56 -21.48 1.99
CA ALA A 519 -0.67 -20.06 1.69
C ALA A 519 -1.51 -19.81 0.43
N SER A 520 -2.40 -18.82 0.49
CA SER A 520 -3.12 -18.34 -0.67
C SER A 520 -2.18 -17.65 -1.66
N PRO A 521 -2.36 -17.85 -2.98
CA PRO A 521 -1.42 -17.34 -3.99
C PRO A 521 -1.51 -15.82 -4.21
N ALA A 522 -2.59 -15.19 -3.82
CA ALA A 522 -2.84 -13.75 -4.03
C ALA A 522 -3.81 -13.18 -3.01
N MET A 523 -3.66 -11.89 -2.75
CA MET A 523 -4.62 -11.10 -1.99
C MET A 523 -5.80 -10.70 -2.87
N GLN A 524 -6.97 -10.51 -2.26
CA GLN A 524 -8.21 -10.10 -2.91
C GLN A 524 -8.79 -8.89 -2.20
N ALA A 525 -9.32 -7.93 -2.96
CA ALA A 525 -10.06 -6.81 -2.39
C ALA A 525 -11.56 -7.15 -2.30
N LEU A 526 -12.13 -7.06 -1.11
CA LEU A 526 -13.55 -7.28 -0.83
C LEU A 526 -14.31 -5.95 -0.80
N ALA A 527 -15.63 -6.02 -1.01
CA ALA A 527 -16.56 -4.90 -0.83
C ALA A 527 -16.10 -3.58 -1.49
N GLY A 528 -15.53 -3.65 -2.72
CA GLY A 528 -15.08 -2.46 -3.44
C GLY A 528 -13.77 -1.87 -2.94
N GLY A 529 -12.98 -2.64 -2.17
CA GLY A 529 -11.71 -2.20 -1.60
C GLY A 529 -11.76 -1.95 -0.09
N ASP A 530 -12.92 -2.03 0.56
CA ASP A 530 -13.02 -1.80 2.01
C ASP A 530 -12.08 -2.70 2.82
N THR A 531 -11.91 -3.95 2.39
CA THR A 531 -11.04 -4.93 3.06
C THR A 531 -10.11 -5.61 2.05
N LEU A 532 -8.83 -5.69 2.38
CA LEU A 532 -7.88 -6.57 1.72
C LEU A 532 -7.89 -7.93 2.41
N HIS A 533 -8.04 -9.01 1.65
CA HIS A 533 -8.21 -10.36 2.16
C HIS A 533 -7.15 -11.31 1.62
N LEU A 534 -6.50 -12.06 2.51
CA LEU A 534 -5.73 -13.26 2.21
C LEU A 534 -6.30 -14.41 3.03
N TYR A 535 -6.89 -15.41 2.36
CA TYR A 535 -7.57 -16.50 3.05
C TYR A 535 -6.67 -17.25 4.01
N SER A 536 -5.40 -17.51 3.63
CA SER A 536 -4.43 -18.15 4.50
C SER A 536 -3.01 -17.66 4.23
N LEU A 537 -2.28 -17.39 5.31
CA LEU A 537 -0.83 -17.19 5.32
C LEU A 537 -0.06 -18.51 5.24
N GLY A 538 -0.73 -19.65 5.49
CA GLY A 538 -0.09 -20.97 5.60
C GLY A 538 0.87 -21.07 6.77
N ASN A 539 1.89 -21.90 6.65
CA ASN A 539 2.87 -22.17 7.69
C ASN A 539 4.00 -21.13 7.71
N PHE A 540 4.31 -20.62 8.91
CA PHE A 540 5.53 -19.88 9.15
C PHE A 540 6.63 -20.81 9.67
N LEU A 541 6.55 -21.23 10.92
CA LEU A 541 7.46 -22.24 11.52
C LEU A 541 6.64 -23.44 11.98
N PHE A 542 6.48 -24.44 11.12
CA PHE A 542 5.64 -25.59 11.41
C PHE A 542 6.20 -26.86 10.74
N ASP A 543 6.10 -28.02 11.39
CA ASP A 543 6.74 -29.26 10.97
C ASP A 543 5.95 -30.07 9.91
N GLN A 544 5.52 -29.38 8.85
CA GLN A 544 4.85 -29.98 7.70
C GLN A 544 5.66 -29.75 6.42
N GLY A 545 5.78 -30.81 5.60
CA GLY A 545 6.56 -30.78 4.36
C GLY A 545 5.89 -29.98 3.25
N ALA A 546 6.69 -29.59 2.25
CA ALA A 546 6.25 -28.74 1.13
C ALA A 546 5.24 -29.41 0.19
N ASP A 547 5.06 -30.74 0.27
CA ASP A 547 4.03 -31.50 -0.45
C ASP A 547 2.60 -31.18 0.03
N LYS A 548 2.45 -30.63 1.25
CA LYS A 548 1.16 -30.34 1.87
C LYS A 548 1.04 -28.90 2.36
N ALA A 549 2.15 -28.23 2.63
CA ALA A 549 2.16 -26.94 3.29
C ALA A 549 3.05 -25.94 2.55
N SER A 550 2.59 -24.70 2.51
CA SER A 550 3.33 -23.54 2.02
C SER A 550 3.13 -22.35 2.97
N GLY A 551 3.99 -21.36 2.88
CA GLY A 551 3.94 -20.19 3.72
C GLY A 551 4.05 -18.87 2.96
N ALA A 552 3.58 -17.82 3.61
CA ALA A 552 3.77 -16.44 3.17
C ALA A 552 3.92 -15.52 4.38
N LEU A 553 4.62 -14.40 4.16
CA LEU A 553 4.58 -13.23 5.01
C LEU A 553 3.70 -12.17 4.36
N VAL A 554 3.06 -11.36 5.16
CA VAL A 554 2.49 -10.09 4.71
C VAL A 554 3.26 -8.97 5.39
N GLU A 555 3.86 -8.09 4.59
CA GLU A 555 4.41 -6.84 5.07
C GLU A 555 3.31 -5.79 5.09
N LEU A 556 3.09 -5.16 6.23
CA LEU A 556 2.22 -4.02 6.42
C LEU A 556 3.06 -2.75 6.56
N THR A 557 2.83 -1.77 5.69
CA THR A 557 3.36 -0.43 5.84
C THR A 557 2.25 0.48 6.35
N ALA A 558 2.30 0.87 7.61
CA ALA A 558 1.38 1.82 8.21
C ALA A 558 1.88 3.25 7.99
N PHE A 559 0.96 4.16 7.64
CA PHE A 559 1.22 5.56 7.38
C PHE A 559 0.66 6.44 8.51
N ASP A 560 1.35 7.53 8.84
CA ASP A 560 0.97 8.45 9.93
C ASP A 560 -0.46 9.02 9.81
N GLN A 561 -1.06 9.03 8.62
CA GLN A 561 -2.46 9.40 8.46
C GLN A 561 -3.47 8.33 8.91
N GLY A 562 -3.02 7.14 9.31
CA GLY A 562 -3.87 6.06 9.80
C GLY A 562 -4.40 5.13 8.71
N THR A 563 -3.64 4.90 7.66
CA THR A 563 -3.88 3.90 6.61
C THR A 563 -2.77 2.86 6.58
N VAL A 564 -3.00 1.74 5.89
CA VAL A 564 -2.02 0.66 5.77
C VAL A 564 -1.97 0.13 4.34
N PHE A 565 -0.78 -0.10 3.82
CA PHE A 565 -0.55 -0.84 2.57
C PHE A 565 0.02 -2.22 2.89
N ALA A 566 -0.53 -3.26 2.27
CA ALA A 566 -0.08 -4.63 2.46
C ALA A 566 0.60 -5.17 1.20
N ARG A 567 1.69 -5.92 1.41
CA ARG A 567 2.42 -6.62 0.35
C ARG A 567 2.59 -8.09 0.72
N LEU A 568 2.21 -8.97 -0.20
CA LEU A 568 2.41 -10.42 -0.05
C LEU A 568 3.86 -10.77 -0.40
N MET A 569 4.52 -11.50 0.49
CA MET A 569 5.90 -11.97 0.35
C MET A 569 5.93 -13.50 0.46
N PRO A 570 6.18 -14.24 -0.64
CA PRO A 570 6.31 -15.68 -0.58
C PRO A 570 7.40 -16.12 0.39
N LEU A 571 7.12 -17.14 1.17
CA LEU A 571 8.05 -17.74 2.10
C LEU A 571 8.33 -19.19 1.68
N PRO A 572 9.58 -19.63 1.57
CA PRO A 572 9.88 -21.03 1.37
C PRO A 572 9.41 -21.85 2.58
N ASN A 573 9.14 -23.13 2.38
CA ASN A 573 8.85 -24.01 3.52
C ASN A 573 10.09 -24.11 4.42
N LEU A 574 10.05 -23.44 5.58
CA LEU A 574 11.19 -23.32 6.50
C LEU A 574 11.58 -24.67 7.13
N PHE A 575 10.61 -25.59 7.29
CA PHE A 575 10.90 -26.93 7.79
C PHE A 575 11.71 -27.77 6.77
N GLU A 576 11.36 -27.68 5.48
CA GLU A 576 12.14 -28.35 4.42
C GLU A 576 13.53 -27.73 4.26
N LEU A 577 13.66 -26.40 4.39
CA LEU A 577 14.98 -25.76 4.42
C LEU A 577 15.85 -26.32 5.55
N ALA A 578 15.28 -26.44 6.75
CA ALA A 578 15.98 -27.01 7.90
C ALA A 578 16.38 -28.47 7.66
N ARG A 579 15.49 -29.29 7.08
CA ARG A 579 15.76 -30.71 6.76
C ARG A 579 16.86 -30.86 5.71
N ALA A 580 16.86 -30.04 4.69
CA ALA A 580 17.88 -30.05 3.65
C ALA A 580 19.27 -29.71 4.23
N GLU A 581 19.34 -28.71 5.11
CA GLU A 581 20.60 -28.33 5.76
C GLU A 581 21.14 -29.43 6.70
N ALA A 582 20.25 -30.07 7.48
CA ALA A 582 20.60 -31.19 8.35
C ALA A 582 21.00 -32.45 7.56
N GLY A 583 20.38 -32.73 6.39
CA GLY A 583 20.69 -33.87 5.50
C GLY A 583 22.04 -33.72 4.82
N ALA A 584 22.43 -32.55 4.37
CA ALA A 584 23.74 -32.28 3.79
C ALA A 584 24.91 -32.62 4.77
N GLN A 585 24.64 -32.63 6.08
CA GLN A 585 25.60 -32.98 7.11
C GLN A 585 25.87 -34.50 7.18
N GLN A 586 24.87 -35.33 6.86
CA GLN A 586 25.03 -36.80 6.87
C GLN A 586 25.85 -37.29 5.69
N ASP A 587 25.62 -36.70 4.50
CA ASP A 587 26.35 -37.03 3.28
C ASP A 587 27.82 -36.54 3.33
N GLY A 588 28.08 -35.36 3.91
CA GLY A 588 29.43 -34.82 4.09
C GLY A 588 30.30 -35.64 5.06
N LYS A 589 29.73 -36.27 6.08
CA LYS A 589 30.45 -37.14 7.01
C LYS A 589 30.75 -38.49 6.42
N SER A 590 29.89 -39.02 5.55
CA SER A 590 30.14 -40.33 4.88
C SER A 590 31.22 -40.26 3.82
N SER A 591 31.55 -39.10 3.27
CA SER A 591 32.61 -38.90 2.29
C SER A 591 33.98 -38.59 2.88
N SER A 592 34.07 -38.22 4.15
CA SER A 592 35.33 -37.95 4.87
C SER A 592 35.91 -39.16 5.62
N ASP A 593 35.12 -40.23 5.73
CA ASP A 593 35.52 -41.51 6.35
C ASP A 593 35.84 -42.63 5.34
N ARG A 594 36.14 -42.27 4.10
CA ARG A 594 36.64 -43.23 3.08
C ARG A 594 38.04 -42.89 2.60
#